data_10db3d737373e1827059fc5552d21843
#
_entry.id   10db3d737373e1827059fc5552d21843
#
_cell.length_a   1.000
_cell.length_b   1.000
_cell.length_c   1.000
_cell.angle_alpha   90.00
_cell.angle_beta   90.00
_cell.angle_gamma   90.00
#
_symmetry.space_group_name_H-M   'P 1'
#
loop_
_entity.id
_entity.type
_entity.pdbx_description
1 polymer ?
#
loop_
_entity_poly.entity_id
_entity_poly.type
_entity_poly.pdbx_seq_one_letter_code
_entity_poly.pdbx_strand_id
1 'polypeptide(L)'
;MNRLQCVCAAAVLVALPALCLSLPARAQEQYQFESDLLAKRQLFRDVAAGFREIHRGPNGNYYVLTAPAPAVMIYDPSGKRIGQVPSASAAAVKGAALVYGQSFDVDHDGRVVVCDRGAKALKIYSPRGDLAATITMPAPVSVVFLPGDEFAVASPDTDHLVTAYDLEGKIVRDYGDREEIADRADVNTQVNFGHLVADEMGNNYFSFDYLPEPTVRKFDRVGYLALEISLKTLEFAPAAQAARKAIARMGESERIVPSLHRIISAVGVDPRTQELWIAIGTLLMRFDKDGQRLSSFRTYLPYGARLEPSQILVEPDRLLIGADPQGIYEFPKPEKLPH
;
A
#
# COMPACT_ATOMS: atom_id res chain seq x y z
N MET A 1 6.45 -20.50 100.84
CA MET A 1 6.89 -19.14 100.57
C MET A 1 7.55 -19.15 99.22
N ASN A 2 6.79 -18.99 98.17
CA ASN A 2 7.34 -18.92 96.83
C ASN A 2 6.54 -17.85 96.03
N ARG A 3 7.29 -16.84 95.60
CA ARG A 3 6.78 -15.79 94.78
C ARG A 3 6.69 -16.21 93.32
N LEU A 4 5.48 -16.18 92.74
CA LEU A 4 5.31 -16.25 91.27
C LEU A 4 5.67 -14.91 90.65
N GLN A 5 6.61 -14.96 89.68
CA GLN A 5 6.88 -13.84 88.76
C GLN A 5 6.06 -14.09 87.48
N CYS A 6 5.15 -13.15 87.20
CA CYS A 6 4.50 -13.05 85.89
C CYS A 6 5.44 -12.42 84.88
N VAL A 7 5.69 -13.12 83.79
CA VAL A 7 6.38 -12.63 82.64
C VAL A 7 5.34 -12.25 81.58
N CYS A 8 5.20 -10.92 81.33
CA CYS A 8 4.40 -10.42 80.20
C CYS A 8 5.19 -10.58 78.91
N ALA A 9 4.70 -11.43 78.02
CA ALA A 9 5.21 -11.53 76.63
C ALA A 9 4.51 -10.44 75.78
N ALA A 10 5.24 -9.45 75.33
CA ALA A 10 4.79 -8.48 74.35
C ALA A 10 4.91 -9.06 72.95
N ALA A 11 3.78 -9.32 72.29
CA ALA A 11 3.75 -9.70 70.89
C ALA A 11 3.96 -8.46 70.00
N VAL A 12 5.09 -8.42 69.31
CA VAL A 12 5.37 -7.43 68.27
C VAL A 12 4.74 -7.91 66.98
N LEU A 13 3.65 -7.26 66.58
CA LEU A 13 3.06 -7.45 65.22
C LEU A 13 3.92 -6.70 64.21
N VAL A 14 4.69 -7.44 63.39
CA VAL A 14 5.39 -6.93 62.23
C VAL A 14 4.37 -6.88 61.09
N ALA A 15 3.90 -5.68 60.73
CA ALA A 15 3.09 -5.46 59.54
C ALA A 15 4.03 -5.48 58.30
N LEU A 16 3.97 -6.52 57.50
CA LEU A 16 4.59 -6.56 56.17
C LEU A 16 3.75 -5.67 55.24
N PRO A 17 4.35 -4.69 54.53
CA PRO A 17 3.66 -4.01 53.46
C PRO A 17 3.50 -4.98 52.27
N ALA A 18 2.28 -5.27 51.90
CA ALA A 18 1.95 -5.98 50.67
C ALA A 18 2.39 -5.09 49.49
N LEU A 19 3.54 -5.40 48.90
CA LEU A 19 3.94 -4.84 47.61
C LEU A 19 2.97 -5.41 46.56
N CYS A 20 1.94 -4.64 46.22
CA CYS A 20 1.16 -4.87 45.01
C CYS A 20 2.09 -4.63 43.81
N LEU A 21 2.74 -5.69 43.32
CA LEU A 21 3.32 -5.71 42.00
C LEU A 21 2.18 -5.58 41.01
N SER A 22 1.87 -4.36 40.58
CA SER A 22 1.07 -4.11 39.40
C SER A 22 1.85 -4.67 38.20
N LEU A 23 1.57 -5.90 37.82
CA LEU A 23 1.93 -6.42 36.53
C LEU A 23 1.37 -5.45 35.48
N PRO A 24 2.20 -4.96 34.54
CA PRO A 24 1.66 -4.18 33.43
C PRO A 24 0.60 -5.06 32.79
N ALA A 25 -0.64 -4.58 32.76
CA ALA A 25 -1.67 -5.17 31.95
C ALA A 25 -1.11 -5.22 30.53
N ARG A 26 -0.69 -6.39 30.07
CA ARG A 26 -0.51 -6.64 28.66
C ARG A 26 -1.84 -6.25 28.05
N ALA A 27 -1.84 -5.16 27.29
CA ALA A 27 -2.96 -4.84 26.43
C ALA A 27 -3.26 -6.14 25.66
N GLN A 28 -4.34 -6.82 26.00
CA GLN A 28 -4.93 -7.81 25.13
C GLN A 28 -5.21 -7.04 23.87
N GLU A 29 -4.45 -7.36 22.77
CA GLU A 29 -4.86 -6.96 21.46
C GLU A 29 -6.32 -7.40 21.31
N GLN A 30 -7.24 -6.45 21.49
CA GLN A 30 -8.64 -6.68 21.23
C GLN A 30 -8.70 -7.02 19.75
N TYR A 31 -8.95 -8.30 19.44
CA TYR A 31 -9.27 -8.76 18.10
C TYR A 31 -10.44 -7.92 17.62
N GLN A 32 -10.12 -6.90 16.81
CA GLN A 32 -11.14 -6.04 16.24
C GLN A 32 -11.95 -6.89 15.26
N PHE A 33 -13.23 -6.88 15.44
CA PHE A 33 -14.24 -7.67 14.77
C PHE A 33 -14.01 -7.72 13.26
N GLU A 34 -13.78 -8.92 12.71
CA GLU A 34 -13.86 -9.14 11.28
C GLU A 34 -15.34 -9.12 10.87
N SER A 35 -15.69 -8.29 9.92
CA SER A 35 -17.00 -8.28 9.29
C SER A 35 -16.86 -8.51 7.78
N ASP A 36 -17.90 -9.05 7.18
CA ASP A 36 -17.93 -9.27 5.74
C ASP A 36 -18.22 -7.94 5.02
N LEU A 37 -17.43 -7.64 4.00
CA LEU A 37 -17.65 -6.51 3.11
C LEU A 37 -18.04 -7.03 1.74
N LEU A 38 -19.30 -6.83 1.38
CA LEU A 38 -19.89 -7.32 0.14
C LEU A 38 -19.89 -6.22 -0.92
N ALA A 39 -19.38 -6.54 -2.11
CA ALA A 39 -19.44 -5.65 -3.25
C ALA A 39 -20.90 -5.39 -3.68
N LYS A 40 -21.21 -4.13 -4.02
CA LYS A 40 -22.54 -3.75 -4.53
C LYS A 40 -22.71 -4.11 -5.99
N ARG A 41 -21.71 -3.79 -6.82
CA ARG A 41 -21.73 -3.98 -8.27
C ARG A 41 -20.34 -3.92 -8.88
N GLN A 42 -20.21 -4.49 -10.07
CA GLN A 42 -19.05 -4.31 -10.93
C GLN A 42 -19.14 -3.00 -11.71
N LEU A 43 -18.02 -2.28 -11.79
CA LEU A 43 -17.83 -1.08 -12.61
C LEU A 43 -16.91 -1.41 -13.79
N PHE A 44 -16.94 -0.58 -14.84
CA PHE A 44 -16.04 -0.66 -16.00
C PHE A 44 -15.89 -2.10 -16.53
N ARG A 45 -17.01 -2.71 -16.92
CA ARG A 45 -17.11 -4.15 -17.30
C ARG A 45 -16.22 -4.55 -18.47
N ASP A 46 -15.81 -3.59 -19.29
CA ASP A 46 -14.88 -3.76 -20.40
C ASP A 46 -13.40 -3.91 -19.95
N VAL A 47 -13.12 -3.76 -18.65
CA VAL A 47 -11.77 -3.81 -18.05
C VAL A 47 -11.56 -5.06 -17.18
N ALA A 48 -12.42 -6.07 -17.25
CA ALA A 48 -12.38 -7.23 -16.37
C ALA A 48 -11.05 -8.00 -16.42
N ALA A 49 -10.43 -8.14 -17.58
CA ALA A 49 -9.14 -8.81 -17.72
C ALA A 49 -8.02 -7.81 -18.02
N GLY A 50 -6.86 -8.00 -17.40
CA GLY A 50 -5.69 -7.14 -17.59
C GLY A 50 -5.74 -5.82 -16.83
N PHE A 51 -6.62 -5.69 -15.85
CA PHE A 51 -6.64 -4.56 -14.93
C PHE A 51 -5.33 -4.47 -14.13
N ARG A 52 -4.81 -3.24 -13.97
CA ARG A 52 -3.61 -2.94 -13.20
C ARG A 52 -3.90 -1.97 -12.06
N GLU A 53 -4.43 -0.80 -12.39
CA GLU A 53 -4.56 0.29 -11.44
C GLU A 53 -5.72 1.21 -11.82
N ILE A 54 -6.31 1.89 -10.83
CA ILE A 54 -7.36 2.89 -10.99
C ILE A 54 -7.09 4.10 -10.14
N HIS A 55 -7.23 5.29 -10.73
CA HIS A 55 -7.16 6.58 -10.05
C HIS A 55 -8.35 7.47 -10.41
N ARG A 56 -8.65 8.42 -9.53
CA ARG A 56 -9.63 9.46 -9.79
C ARG A 56 -8.91 10.72 -10.21
N GLY A 57 -9.23 11.24 -11.38
CA GLY A 57 -8.66 12.46 -11.92
C GLY A 57 -9.66 13.64 -11.91
N PRO A 58 -9.35 14.69 -12.65
CA PRO A 58 -10.17 15.91 -12.76
C PRO A 58 -11.60 15.59 -13.17
N ASN A 59 -12.53 16.47 -12.79
CA ASN A 59 -13.97 16.37 -13.10
C ASN A 59 -14.62 15.07 -12.63
N GLY A 60 -13.97 14.34 -11.69
CA GLY A 60 -14.43 13.06 -11.18
C GLY A 60 -14.30 11.91 -12.17
N ASN A 61 -13.53 12.07 -13.24
CA ASN A 61 -13.25 11.00 -14.19
C ASN A 61 -12.38 9.92 -13.57
N TYR A 62 -12.53 8.69 -14.04
CA TYR A 62 -11.72 7.57 -13.64
C TYR A 62 -10.70 7.24 -14.72
N TYR A 63 -9.49 7.01 -14.29
CA TYR A 63 -8.39 6.59 -15.12
C TYR A 63 -8.03 5.15 -14.74
N VAL A 64 -7.96 4.27 -15.72
CA VAL A 64 -7.76 2.83 -15.49
C VAL A 64 -6.64 2.33 -16.40
N LEU A 65 -5.57 1.82 -15.80
CA LEU A 65 -4.47 1.18 -16.53
C LEU A 65 -4.80 -0.28 -16.81
N THR A 66 -4.60 -0.70 -18.05
CA THR A 66 -4.88 -2.05 -18.52
C THR A 66 -3.70 -2.70 -19.24
N ALA A 67 -3.69 -4.03 -19.26
CA ALA A 67 -2.84 -4.88 -20.11
C ALA A 67 -3.77 -5.99 -20.68
N PRO A 68 -3.50 -6.61 -21.84
CA PRO A 68 -2.29 -6.65 -22.65
C PRO A 68 -2.14 -5.50 -23.65
N ALA A 69 -3.15 -4.67 -23.87
CA ALA A 69 -3.01 -3.46 -24.69
C ALA A 69 -2.74 -2.29 -23.73
N PRO A 70 -1.48 -2.00 -23.35
CA PRO A 70 -1.16 -1.08 -22.29
C PRO A 70 -1.58 0.33 -22.67
N ALA A 71 -2.64 0.80 -22.01
CA ALA A 71 -3.15 2.16 -22.10
C ALA A 71 -3.90 2.52 -20.81
N VAL A 72 -3.89 3.77 -20.46
CA VAL A 72 -4.73 4.32 -19.40
C VAL A 72 -6.05 4.73 -20.04
N MET A 73 -7.13 4.00 -19.73
CA MET A 73 -8.49 4.30 -20.22
C MET A 73 -9.12 5.36 -19.35
N ILE A 74 -9.88 6.28 -19.96
CA ILE A 74 -10.57 7.35 -19.25
C ILE A 74 -12.07 7.12 -19.33
N TYR A 75 -12.70 7.12 -18.15
CA TYR A 75 -14.15 6.97 -17.99
C TYR A 75 -14.73 8.19 -17.28
N ASP A 76 -15.92 8.62 -17.69
CA ASP A 76 -16.66 9.63 -16.95
C ASP A 76 -17.25 9.07 -15.64
N PRO A 77 -17.81 9.93 -14.76
CA PRO A 77 -18.42 9.48 -13.50
C PRO A 77 -19.58 8.47 -13.68
N SER A 78 -20.19 8.40 -14.87
CA SER A 78 -21.23 7.41 -15.18
C SER A 78 -20.66 6.04 -15.55
N GLY A 79 -19.34 5.93 -15.75
CA GLY A 79 -18.66 4.73 -16.21
C GLY A 79 -18.59 4.57 -17.73
N LYS A 80 -18.92 5.61 -18.49
CA LYS A 80 -18.78 5.61 -19.95
C LYS A 80 -17.33 5.95 -20.31
N ARG A 81 -16.73 5.14 -21.18
CA ARG A 81 -15.39 5.43 -21.73
C ARG A 81 -15.44 6.67 -22.61
N ILE A 82 -14.57 7.66 -22.32
CA ILE A 82 -14.46 8.94 -22.99
C ILE A 82 -13.11 9.20 -23.66
N GLY A 83 -12.09 8.39 -23.33
CA GLY A 83 -10.74 8.57 -23.90
C GLY A 83 -9.75 7.52 -23.48
N GLN A 84 -8.50 7.78 -23.82
CA GLN A 84 -7.34 6.98 -23.38
C GLN A 84 -6.03 7.79 -23.44
N VAL A 85 -5.03 7.34 -22.68
CA VAL A 85 -3.65 7.86 -22.68
C VAL A 85 -2.68 6.67 -22.94
N PRO A 86 -1.77 6.77 -23.94
CA PRO A 86 -1.68 7.87 -24.92
C PRO A 86 -2.94 7.99 -25.77
N SER A 87 -3.23 9.17 -26.32
CA SER A 87 -4.28 9.34 -27.31
C SER A 87 -4.02 8.49 -28.56
N ALA A 88 -5.06 8.15 -29.33
CA ALA A 88 -4.86 7.31 -30.52
C ALA A 88 -3.88 7.93 -31.52
N SER A 89 -3.89 9.26 -31.67
CA SER A 89 -2.93 9.98 -32.52
C SER A 89 -1.51 9.98 -31.93
N ALA A 90 -1.39 10.18 -30.63
CA ALA A 90 -0.10 10.16 -29.94
C ALA A 90 0.53 8.77 -29.95
N ALA A 91 -0.25 7.70 -29.77
CA ALA A 91 0.25 6.33 -29.78
C ALA A 91 0.94 5.94 -31.12
N ALA A 92 0.61 6.60 -32.22
CA ALA A 92 1.26 6.43 -33.50
C ALA A 92 2.65 7.13 -33.59
N VAL A 93 2.94 8.02 -32.65
CA VAL A 93 4.25 8.71 -32.58
C VAL A 93 5.28 7.78 -31.96
N LYS A 94 6.48 7.73 -32.57
CA LYS A 94 7.57 6.89 -32.07
C LYS A 94 7.89 7.23 -30.61
N GLY A 95 7.85 6.22 -29.76
CA GLY A 95 8.19 6.33 -28.34
C GLY A 95 7.01 6.71 -27.42
N ALA A 96 5.89 7.20 -27.96
CA ALA A 96 4.74 7.60 -27.15
C ALA A 96 3.88 6.44 -26.68
N ALA A 97 3.79 5.34 -27.43
CA ALA A 97 3.06 4.14 -27.00
C ALA A 97 3.69 3.54 -25.74
N LEU A 98 2.86 3.00 -24.86
CA LEU A 98 3.30 2.21 -23.71
C LEU A 98 3.74 0.82 -24.19
N VAL A 99 4.88 0.35 -23.67
CA VAL A 99 5.37 -1.01 -23.90
C VAL A 99 4.84 -1.95 -22.83
N TYR A 100 4.97 -1.56 -21.56
CA TYR A 100 4.43 -2.26 -20.41
C TYR A 100 4.21 -1.28 -19.27
N GLY A 101 3.02 -0.70 -19.20
CA GLY A 101 2.61 0.16 -18.08
C GLY A 101 2.46 -0.68 -16.81
N GLN A 102 3.24 -0.35 -15.79
CA GLN A 102 3.22 -1.03 -14.50
C GLN A 102 2.33 -0.31 -13.50
N SER A 103 2.44 1.00 -13.44
CA SER A 103 1.72 1.91 -12.55
C SER A 103 1.57 3.27 -13.23
N PHE A 104 0.63 4.08 -12.78
CA PHE A 104 0.45 5.45 -13.25
C PHE A 104 -0.21 6.30 -12.16
N ASP A 105 -0.15 7.61 -12.33
CA ASP A 105 -1.01 8.52 -11.59
C ASP A 105 -1.46 9.68 -12.48
N VAL A 106 -2.48 10.40 -12.03
CA VAL A 106 -3.07 11.56 -12.70
C VAL A 106 -3.18 12.73 -11.75
N ASP A 107 -2.67 13.88 -12.16
CA ASP A 107 -2.75 15.10 -11.35
C ASP A 107 -4.09 15.86 -11.51
N HIS A 108 -4.21 16.97 -10.79
CA HIS A 108 -5.40 17.82 -10.80
C HIS A 108 -5.64 18.52 -12.15
N ASP A 109 -4.63 18.66 -12.99
CA ASP A 109 -4.74 19.24 -14.33
C ASP A 109 -5.05 18.18 -15.39
N GLY A 110 -4.97 16.90 -15.06
CA GLY A 110 -5.19 15.76 -15.95
C GLY A 110 -3.93 15.33 -16.71
N ARG A 111 -2.74 15.76 -16.27
CA ARG A 111 -1.48 15.17 -16.74
C ARG A 111 -1.37 13.76 -16.17
N VAL A 112 -0.86 12.84 -16.95
CA VAL A 112 -0.70 11.45 -16.56
C VAL A 112 0.78 11.07 -16.59
N VAL A 113 1.30 10.54 -15.50
CA VAL A 113 2.62 9.92 -15.44
C VAL A 113 2.47 8.42 -15.40
N VAL A 114 3.27 7.69 -16.21
CA VAL A 114 3.22 6.23 -16.30
C VAL A 114 4.60 5.63 -16.09
N CYS A 115 4.70 4.68 -15.18
CA CYS A 115 5.84 3.77 -15.08
C CYS A 115 5.78 2.76 -16.24
N ASP A 116 6.44 3.06 -17.36
CA ASP A 116 6.58 2.11 -18.48
C ASP A 116 7.80 1.21 -18.26
N ARG A 117 7.59 0.14 -17.49
CA ARG A 117 8.65 -0.80 -17.14
C ARG A 117 9.26 -1.47 -18.37
N GLY A 118 8.46 -1.71 -19.41
CA GLY A 118 8.95 -2.30 -20.67
C GLY A 118 9.88 -1.37 -21.43
N ALA A 119 9.64 -0.08 -21.37
CA ALA A 119 10.49 0.95 -21.96
C ALA A 119 11.65 1.38 -21.02
N LYS A 120 11.66 0.94 -19.76
CA LYS A 120 12.57 1.42 -18.69
C LYS A 120 12.52 2.94 -18.57
N ALA A 121 11.32 3.49 -18.50
CA ALA A 121 11.09 4.92 -18.52
C ALA A 121 9.84 5.32 -17.75
N LEU A 122 9.85 6.57 -17.30
CA LEU A 122 8.65 7.29 -16.92
C LEU A 122 8.19 8.08 -18.14
N LYS A 123 6.91 8.00 -18.47
CA LYS A 123 6.30 8.75 -19.56
C LYS A 123 5.28 9.72 -19.01
N ILE A 124 5.44 11.00 -19.31
CA ILE A 124 4.54 12.06 -18.88
C ILE A 124 3.71 12.47 -20.09
N TYR A 125 2.39 12.45 -19.93
CA TYR A 125 1.43 12.83 -20.95
C TYR A 125 0.66 14.07 -20.55
N SER A 126 0.36 14.91 -21.53
CA SER A 126 -0.53 16.06 -21.37
C SER A 126 -1.97 15.62 -21.09
N PRO A 127 -2.85 16.52 -20.63
CA PRO A 127 -4.29 16.23 -20.46
C PRO A 127 -4.99 15.77 -21.75
N ARG A 128 -4.40 16.02 -22.92
CA ARG A 128 -4.88 15.55 -24.23
C ARG A 128 -4.37 14.16 -24.60
N GLY A 129 -3.51 13.57 -23.76
CA GLY A 129 -2.89 12.25 -24.00
C GLY A 129 -1.71 12.30 -24.95
N ASP A 130 -1.12 13.46 -25.21
CA ASP A 130 0.11 13.60 -26.01
C ASP A 130 1.33 13.45 -25.11
N LEU A 131 2.38 12.75 -25.60
CA LEU A 131 3.61 12.58 -24.85
C LEU A 131 4.32 13.93 -24.67
N ALA A 132 4.47 14.37 -23.42
CA ALA A 132 5.15 15.61 -23.05
C ALA A 132 6.64 15.38 -22.73
N ALA A 133 6.96 14.30 -21.97
CA ALA A 133 8.32 13.99 -21.58
C ALA A 133 8.53 12.48 -21.41
N THR A 134 9.80 12.07 -21.50
CA THR A 134 10.25 10.71 -21.20
C THR A 134 11.52 10.80 -20.36
N ILE A 135 11.50 10.17 -19.18
CA ILE A 135 12.64 10.12 -18.25
C ILE A 135 13.12 8.67 -18.20
N THR A 136 14.37 8.43 -18.54
CA THR A 136 14.95 7.08 -18.43
C THR A 136 15.09 6.72 -16.96
N MET A 137 14.53 5.57 -16.58
CA MET A 137 14.58 5.05 -15.21
C MET A 137 14.62 3.51 -15.24
N PRO A 138 15.60 2.87 -14.59
CA PRO A 138 15.60 1.41 -14.48
C PRO A 138 14.45 0.95 -13.59
N ALA A 139 13.74 -0.11 -14.04
CA ALA A 139 12.70 -0.81 -13.31
C ALA A 139 11.70 0.07 -12.50
N PRO A 140 11.05 1.10 -13.11
CA PRO A 140 10.05 1.87 -12.39
C PRO A 140 8.85 0.97 -12.03
N VAL A 141 8.39 1.02 -10.75
CA VAL A 141 7.37 0.10 -10.23
C VAL A 141 6.08 0.82 -9.88
N SER A 142 6.17 1.95 -9.21
CA SER A 142 5.00 2.71 -8.76
C SER A 142 5.28 4.20 -8.79
N VAL A 143 4.26 5.00 -9.07
CA VAL A 143 4.37 6.47 -9.15
C VAL A 143 3.14 7.12 -8.55
N VAL A 144 3.34 8.28 -7.88
CA VAL A 144 2.28 9.15 -7.39
C VAL A 144 2.65 10.60 -7.60
N PHE A 145 1.68 11.45 -7.96
CA PHE A 145 1.86 12.88 -7.95
C PHE A 145 1.91 13.41 -6.51
N LEU A 146 2.73 14.42 -6.32
CA LEU A 146 2.86 15.18 -5.08
C LEU A 146 2.47 16.63 -5.32
N PRO A 147 2.11 17.41 -4.28
CA PRO A 147 1.88 18.84 -4.42
C PRO A 147 3.11 19.58 -4.93
N GLY A 148 2.89 20.62 -5.76
CA GLY A 148 3.97 21.48 -6.24
C GLY A 148 4.62 21.02 -7.55
N ASP A 149 3.84 20.36 -8.42
CA ASP A 149 4.30 19.87 -9.72
C ASP A 149 5.46 18.86 -9.61
N GLU A 150 5.45 18.06 -8.55
CA GLU A 150 6.37 16.97 -8.32
C GLU A 150 5.66 15.62 -8.41
N PHE A 151 6.42 14.57 -8.62
CA PHE A 151 5.93 13.19 -8.49
C PHE A 151 7.00 12.29 -7.87
N ALA A 152 6.56 11.32 -7.07
CA ALA A 152 7.42 10.34 -6.42
C ALA A 152 7.33 9.00 -7.14
N VAL A 153 8.47 8.33 -7.29
CA VAL A 153 8.59 7.05 -7.99
C VAL A 153 9.30 6.04 -7.10
N ALA A 154 8.74 4.84 -7.03
CA ALA A 154 9.41 3.70 -6.43
C ALA A 154 10.13 2.86 -7.50
N SER A 155 11.38 2.53 -7.24
CA SER A 155 12.17 1.59 -8.04
C SER A 155 13.06 0.75 -7.13
N PRO A 156 13.12 -0.57 -7.30
CA PRO A 156 14.01 -1.42 -6.53
C PRO A 156 15.48 -1.33 -6.97
N ASP A 157 15.76 -0.67 -8.09
CA ASP A 157 17.12 -0.54 -8.66
C ASP A 157 17.78 0.81 -8.33
N THR A 158 17.19 1.60 -7.42
CA THR A 158 17.76 2.84 -6.88
C THR A 158 18.31 2.65 -5.47
N ASP A 159 19.14 3.58 -5.00
CA ASP A 159 19.74 3.50 -3.65
C ASP A 159 18.73 3.74 -2.52
N HIS A 160 17.61 4.39 -2.83
CA HIS A 160 16.50 4.67 -1.91
C HIS A 160 15.20 4.04 -2.39
N LEU A 161 14.23 3.89 -1.49
CA LEU A 161 12.91 3.35 -1.84
C LEU A 161 12.15 4.26 -2.80
N VAL A 162 12.34 5.57 -2.68
CA VAL A 162 11.57 6.59 -3.40
C VAL A 162 12.50 7.69 -3.91
N THR A 163 12.31 8.05 -5.18
CA THR A 163 12.93 9.23 -5.81
C THR A 163 11.83 10.20 -6.25
N ALA A 164 11.89 11.45 -5.83
CA ALA A 164 10.99 12.50 -6.27
C ALA A 164 11.61 13.31 -7.40
N TYR A 165 10.80 13.60 -8.42
CA TYR A 165 11.14 14.36 -9.60
C TYR A 165 10.24 15.58 -9.76
N ASP A 166 10.75 16.64 -10.41
CA ASP A 166 9.92 17.66 -11.02
C ASP A 166 9.37 17.20 -12.38
N LEU A 167 8.49 18.00 -12.99
CA LEU A 167 7.90 17.65 -14.29
C LEU A 167 8.89 17.69 -15.45
N GLU A 168 10.03 18.35 -15.29
CA GLU A 168 11.15 18.35 -16.25
C GLU A 168 12.03 17.10 -16.13
N GLY A 169 11.79 16.28 -15.09
CA GLY A 169 12.52 15.02 -14.86
C GLY A 169 13.82 15.19 -14.09
N LYS A 170 14.01 16.31 -13.42
CA LYS A 170 15.12 16.52 -12.52
C LYS A 170 14.81 15.91 -11.16
N ILE A 171 15.75 15.19 -10.57
CA ILE A 171 15.64 14.67 -9.22
C ILE A 171 15.61 15.84 -8.23
N VAL A 172 14.56 15.89 -7.42
CA VAL A 172 14.38 16.88 -6.34
C VAL A 172 14.93 16.33 -5.03
N ARG A 173 14.64 15.04 -4.73
CA ARG A 173 15.13 14.36 -3.54
C ARG A 173 14.97 12.84 -3.64
N ASP A 174 15.80 12.12 -2.89
CA ASP A 174 15.72 10.68 -2.66
C ASP A 174 15.48 10.45 -1.17
N TYR A 175 14.68 9.43 -0.83
CA TYR A 175 14.36 9.10 0.57
C TYR A 175 13.87 7.67 0.75
N GLY A 176 13.82 7.25 2.02
CA GLY A 176 13.42 5.91 2.42
C GLY A 176 14.55 4.89 2.30
N ASP A 177 15.01 4.41 3.45
CA ASP A 177 16.07 3.40 3.50
C ASP A 177 15.56 2.06 3.01
N ARG A 178 16.37 1.38 2.22
CA ARG A 178 16.10 0.03 1.73
C ARG A 178 16.29 -1.01 2.84
N GLU A 179 15.55 -2.11 2.72
CA GLU A 179 15.72 -3.27 3.58
C GLU A 179 16.81 -4.19 3.02
N GLU A 180 17.74 -4.59 3.90
CA GLU A 180 18.80 -5.55 3.61
C GLU A 180 18.65 -6.76 4.55
N ILE A 181 17.84 -7.75 4.13
CA ILE A 181 17.47 -8.91 4.95
C ILE A 181 18.09 -10.21 4.46
N ALA A 182 18.87 -10.16 3.38
CA ALA A 182 19.54 -11.31 2.77
C ALA A 182 20.99 -10.94 2.37
N ASP A 183 21.87 -11.93 2.32
CA ASP A 183 23.24 -11.75 1.83
C ASP A 183 23.29 -11.50 0.31
N ARG A 184 22.21 -11.82 -0.42
CA ARG A 184 22.11 -11.69 -1.86
C ARG A 184 21.45 -10.37 -2.25
N ALA A 185 22.15 -9.59 -3.07
CA ALA A 185 21.67 -8.28 -3.54
C ALA A 185 20.38 -8.37 -4.37
N ASP A 186 20.21 -9.41 -5.21
CA ASP A 186 19.02 -9.60 -6.02
C ASP A 186 17.77 -9.98 -5.19
N VAL A 187 17.96 -10.68 -4.07
CA VAL A 187 16.89 -10.93 -3.10
C VAL A 187 16.52 -9.63 -2.38
N ASN A 188 17.51 -8.84 -1.95
CA ASN A 188 17.27 -7.52 -1.37
C ASN A 188 16.58 -6.58 -2.38
N THR A 189 16.95 -6.63 -3.66
CA THR A 189 16.24 -5.91 -4.73
C THR A 189 14.76 -6.31 -4.74
N GLN A 190 14.43 -7.61 -4.68
CA GLN A 190 13.05 -8.06 -4.72
C GLN A 190 12.25 -7.67 -3.47
N VAL A 191 12.82 -7.72 -2.28
CA VAL A 191 12.08 -7.35 -1.04
C VAL A 191 11.78 -5.85 -0.97
N ASN A 192 12.52 -5.01 -1.70
CA ASN A 192 12.30 -3.58 -1.81
C ASN A 192 11.33 -3.18 -2.95
N PHE A 193 10.68 -4.15 -3.59
CA PHE A 193 9.51 -3.85 -4.41
C PHE A 193 8.35 -3.40 -3.56
N GLY A 194 7.64 -2.39 -4.04
CA GLY A 194 6.48 -1.88 -3.31
C GLY A 194 5.66 -0.91 -4.13
N HIS A 195 4.55 -0.46 -3.53
CA HIS A 195 3.59 0.44 -4.14
C HIS A 195 3.49 1.73 -3.34
N LEU A 196 3.30 2.83 -4.05
CA LEU A 196 3.07 4.16 -3.51
C LEU A 196 1.59 4.53 -3.61
N VAL A 197 1.08 5.18 -2.57
CA VAL A 197 -0.14 5.96 -2.60
C VAL A 197 0.13 7.29 -1.89
N ALA A 198 -0.61 8.35 -2.23
CA ALA A 198 -0.42 9.67 -1.64
C ALA A 198 -1.74 10.25 -1.13
N ASP A 199 -1.66 11.14 -0.12
CA ASP A 199 -2.79 11.93 0.37
C ASP A 199 -2.73 13.39 -0.12
N GLU A 200 -3.81 14.14 0.10
CA GLU A 200 -3.91 15.56 -0.31
C GLU A 200 -2.91 16.47 0.43
N MET A 201 -2.32 16.03 1.54
CA MET A 201 -1.31 16.76 2.30
C MET A 201 0.09 16.60 1.71
N GLY A 202 0.26 15.70 0.73
CA GLY A 202 1.54 15.37 0.11
C GLY A 202 2.34 14.32 0.88
N ASN A 203 1.75 13.67 1.89
CA ASN A 203 2.38 12.48 2.44
C ASN A 203 2.24 11.35 1.43
N ASN A 204 3.26 10.52 1.35
CA ASN A 204 3.24 9.31 0.54
C ASN A 204 3.51 8.09 1.40
N TYR A 205 2.88 6.99 1.01
CA TYR A 205 2.89 5.73 1.76
C TYR A 205 3.49 4.66 0.85
N PHE A 206 4.62 4.11 1.27
CA PHE A 206 5.27 3.00 0.57
C PHE A 206 4.91 1.69 1.25
N SER A 207 4.25 0.78 0.54
CA SER A 207 3.96 -0.57 1.02
C SER A 207 4.95 -1.55 0.41
N PHE A 208 5.61 -2.36 1.27
CA PHE A 208 6.48 -3.43 0.80
C PHE A 208 5.65 -4.64 0.39
N ASP A 209 5.81 -5.09 -0.85
CA ASP A 209 5.06 -6.24 -1.37
C ASP A 209 5.51 -7.58 -0.77
N TYR A 210 6.81 -7.71 -0.49
CA TYR A 210 7.47 -9.00 -0.24
C TYR A 210 8.20 -9.10 1.10
N LEU A 211 8.17 -8.07 1.94
CA LEU A 211 8.75 -8.20 3.28
C LEU A 211 8.03 -9.26 4.10
N PRO A 212 8.78 -10.13 4.83
CA PRO A 212 8.18 -11.15 5.68
C PRO A 212 7.16 -10.58 6.68
N GLU A 213 7.51 -9.48 7.32
CA GLU A 213 6.57 -8.67 8.10
C GLU A 213 5.91 -7.66 7.17
N PRO A 214 4.57 -7.76 6.95
CA PRO A 214 3.87 -6.78 6.13
C PRO A 214 4.09 -5.38 6.70
N THR A 215 4.70 -4.50 5.91
CA THR A 215 5.14 -3.18 6.38
C THR A 215 4.70 -2.09 5.41
N VAL A 216 4.21 -0.98 5.96
CA VAL A 216 3.94 0.27 5.24
C VAL A 216 4.66 1.41 5.94
N ARG A 217 5.40 2.23 5.17
CA ARG A 217 6.06 3.45 5.65
C ARG A 217 5.36 4.67 5.11
N LYS A 218 5.01 5.60 5.99
CA LYS A 218 4.51 6.93 5.63
C LYS A 218 5.68 7.90 5.67
N PHE A 219 5.91 8.57 4.56
CA PHE A 219 6.84 9.68 4.46
C PHE A 219 6.06 10.99 4.37
N ASP A 220 6.54 12.03 5.02
CA ASP A 220 5.96 13.37 4.87
C ASP A 220 6.30 13.98 3.49
N ARG A 221 5.75 15.16 3.20
CA ARG A 221 5.94 15.84 1.91
C ARG A 221 7.39 16.15 1.56
N VAL A 222 8.31 16.15 2.54
CA VAL A 222 9.73 16.41 2.31
C VAL A 222 10.58 15.15 2.35
N GLY A 223 9.97 13.98 2.62
CA GLY A 223 10.61 12.67 2.56
C GLY A 223 11.08 12.11 3.90
N TYR A 224 10.75 12.76 5.05
CA TYR A 224 11.05 12.18 6.36
C TYR A 224 10.07 11.06 6.71
N LEU A 225 10.57 9.98 7.30
CA LEU A 225 9.75 8.90 7.84
C LEU A 225 8.91 9.42 9.00
N ALA A 226 7.59 9.53 8.79
CA ALA A 226 6.64 10.01 9.77
C ALA A 226 5.99 8.87 10.56
N LEU A 227 5.81 7.69 9.94
CA LEU A 227 5.16 6.53 10.56
C LEU A 227 5.61 5.24 9.88
N GLU A 228 5.80 4.18 10.66
CA GLU A 228 5.95 2.81 10.16
C GLU A 228 4.88 1.91 10.80
N ILE A 229 4.07 1.25 9.97
CA ILE A 229 3.12 0.23 10.38
C ILE A 229 3.71 -1.12 10.00
N SER A 230 4.08 -1.93 10.99
CA SER A 230 4.59 -3.29 10.79
C SER A 230 3.64 -4.28 11.46
N LEU A 231 3.02 -5.17 10.66
CA LEU A 231 1.99 -6.10 11.11
C LEU A 231 2.61 -7.39 11.65
N LYS A 232 3.25 -7.29 12.83
CA LYS A 232 3.88 -8.42 13.55
C LYS A 232 2.86 -9.15 14.43
N THR A 233 1.73 -9.57 13.87
CA THR A 233 0.67 -10.26 14.61
C THR A 233 0.69 -11.77 14.38
N LEU A 234 0.06 -12.54 15.28
CA LEU A 234 -0.06 -14.00 15.16
C LEU A 234 -0.80 -14.41 13.87
N GLU A 235 -1.71 -13.56 13.41
CA GLU A 235 -2.49 -13.73 12.18
C GLU A 235 -1.60 -13.86 10.93
N PHE A 236 -0.51 -13.09 10.84
CA PHE A 236 0.42 -13.09 9.70
C PHE A 236 1.69 -13.91 9.94
N ALA A 237 1.88 -14.45 11.15
CA ALA A 237 3.08 -15.22 11.49
C ALA A 237 3.36 -16.41 10.54
N PRO A 238 2.36 -17.19 10.06
CA PRO A 238 2.61 -18.27 9.11
C PRO A 238 3.14 -17.76 7.76
N ALA A 239 2.58 -16.68 7.23
CA ALA A 239 3.02 -16.06 5.97
C ALA A 239 4.44 -15.49 6.10
N ALA A 240 4.71 -14.77 7.19
CA ALA A 240 6.03 -14.24 7.51
C ALA A 240 7.08 -15.35 7.64
N GLN A 241 6.76 -16.46 8.31
CA GLN A 241 7.66 -17.61 8.43
C GLN A 241 7.93 -18.28 7.08
N ALA A 242 6.91 -18.42 6.23
CA ALA A 242 7.07 -18.96 4.89
C ALA A 242 7.98 -18.07 4.02
N ALA A 243 7.79 -16.77 4.08
CA ALA A 243 8.63 -15.80 3.36
C ALA A 243 10.10 -15.85 3.84
N ARG A 244 10.37 -15.88 5.16
CA ARG A 244 11.73 -16.02 5.70
C ARG A 244 12.39 -17.33 5.25
N LYS A 245 11.66 -18.43 5.24
CA LYS A 245 12.18 -19.72 4.73
C LYS A 245 12.50 -19.65 3.23
N ALA A 246 11.68 -18.96 2.45
CA ALA A 246 11.95 -18.78 1.03
C ALA A 246 13.22 -17.94 0.81
N ILE A 247 13.39 -16.85 1.54
CA ILE A 247 14.57 -15.99 1.50
C ILE A 247 15.83 -16.77 1.89
N ALA A 248 15.78 -17.55 2.98
CA ALA A 248 16.92 -18.38 3.41
C ALA A 248 17.34 -19.37 2.32
N ARG A 249 16.37 -20.07 1.68
CA ARG A 249 16.67 -21.00 0.57
C ARG A 249 17.32 -20.31 -0.63
N MET A 250 16.91 -19.10 -0.94
CA MET A 250 17.51 -18.32 -2.01
C MET A 250 18.98 -17.97 -1.68
N GLY A 251 19.30 -17.75 -0.40
CA GLY A 251 20.66 -17.54 0.09
C GLY A 251 21.59 -18.74 -0.10
N GLU A 252 21.06 -19.97 -0.15
CA GLU A 252 21.86 -21.19 -0.28
C GLU A 252 22.52 -21.38 -1.66
N SER A 253 21.99 -20.74 -2.71
CA SER A 253 22.53 -20.89 -4.06
C SER A 253 22.16 -19.72 -5.00
N GLU A 254 23.15 -19.15 -5.64
CA GLU A 254 22.97 -18.11 -6.67
C GLU A 254 22.19 -18.59 -7.93
N ARG A 255 22.09 -19.93 -8.12
CA ARG A 255 21.31 -20.50 -9.24
C ARG A 255 19.80 -20.43 -9.02
N ILE A 256 19.36 -20.20 -7.77
CA ILE A 256 17.93 -20.05 -7.47
C ILE A 256 17.51 -18.63 -7.83
N VAL A 257 16.64 -18.51 -8.83
CA VAL A 257 16.03 -17.20 -9.18
C VAL A 257 15.12 -16.75 -8.04
N PRO A 258 15.28 -15.51 -7.55
CA PRO A 258 14.39 -14.99 -6.51
C PRO A 258 12.92 -15.04 -6.94
N SER A 259 12.08 -15.66 -6.12
CA SER A 259 10.65 -15.79 -6.34
C SER A 259 9.94 -15.74 -4.99
N LEU A 260 9.56 -14.54 -4.57
CA LEU A 260 8.82 -14.30 -3.34
C LEU A 260 7.32 -14.19 -3.64
N HIS A 261 6.49 -14.67 -2.72
CA HIS A 261 5.06 -14.43 -2.78
C HIS A 261 4.75 -13.03 -2.24
N ARG A 262 3.89 -12.32 -2.95
CA ARG A 262 3.39 -11.03 -2.53
C ARG A 262 2.57 -11.19 -1.25
N ILE A 263 2.85 -10.38 -0.23
CA ILE A 263 2.16 -10.42 1.06
C ILE A 263 1.13 -9.30 1.13
N ILE A 264 1.55 -8.03 1.01
CA ILE A 264 0.60 -6.94 0.85
C ILE A 264 0.14 -6.94 -0.61
N SER A 265 -1.15 -7.22 -0.82
CA SER A 265 -1.71 -7.31 -2.17
C SER A 265 -2.20 -5.98 -2.71
N ALA A 266 -2.66 -5.08 -1.83
CA ALA A 266 -3.07 -3.73 -2.20
C ALA A 266 -2.97 -2.77 -1.01
N VAL A 267 -2.79 -1.49 -1.32
CA VAL A 267 -2.84 -0.38 -0.38
C VAL A 267 -3.67 0.75 -0.98
N GLY A 268 -4.40 1.48 -0.13
CA GLY A 268 -5.13 2.68 -0.51
C GLY A 268 -5.18 3.64 0.66
N VAL A 269 -5.20 4.94 0.39
CA VAL A 269 -5.32 5.97 1.42
C VAL A 269 -6.53 6.84 1.14
N ASP A 270 -7.27 7.18 2.19
CA ASP A 270 -8.27 8.24 2.10
C ASP A 270 -7.53 9.59 2.01
N PRO A 271 -7.67 10.30 0.89
CA PRO A 271 -6.85 11.50 0.64
C PRO A 271 -7.09 12.61 1.66
N ARG A 272 -8.25 12.66 2.31
CA ARG A 272 -8.64 13.70 3.26
C ARG A 272 -8.41 13.32 4.72
N THR A 273 -8.80 12.10 5.09
CA THR A 273 -8.73 11.63 6.49
C THR A 273 -7.40 10.96 6.81
N GLN A 274 -6.59 10.63 5.81
CA GLN A 274 -5.34 9.87 5.91
C GLN A 274 -5.54 8.45 6.49
N GLU A 275 -6.77 7.94 6.48
CA GLU A 275 -7.03 6.56 6.84
C GLU A 275 -6.42 5.62 5.80
N LEU A 276 -5.64 4.67 6.26
CA LEU A 276 -4.94 3.72 5.41
C LEU A 276 -5.70 2.40 5.35
N TRP A 277 -5.83 1.86 4.14
CA TRP A 277 -6.43 0.58 3.86
C TRP A 277 -5.37 -0.37 3.31
N ILE A 278 -5.17 -1.51 3.97
CA ILE A 278 -4.15 -2.50 3.61
C ILE A 278 -4.85 -3.83 3.37
N ALA A 279 -4.60 -4.46 2.21
CA ALA A 279 -5.09 -5.79 1.90
C ALA A 279 -3.96 -6.83 1.96
N ILE A 280 -4.24 -7.97 2.60
CA ILE A 280 -3.40 -9.17 2.63
C ILE A 280 -4.29 -10.36 2.29
N GLY A 281 -4.13 -10.90 1.08
CA GLY A 281 -5.06 -11.88 0.54
C GLY A 281 -6.48 -11.30 0.49
N THR A 282 -7.44 -11.97 1.12
CA THR A 282 -8.84 -11.51 1.17
C THR A 282 -9.18 -10.66 2.39
N LEU A 283 -8.20 -10.39 3.27
CA LEU A 283 -8.37 -9.55 4.44
C LEU A 283 -8.04 -8.10 4.09
N LEU A 284 -8.99 -7.22 4.35
CA LEU A 284 -8.86 -5.78 4.19
C LEU A 284 -8.89 -5.12 5.57
N MET A 285 -7.85 -4.41 5.92
CA MET A 285 -7.68 -3.74 7.20
C MET A 285 -7.71 -2.23 7.03
N ARG A 286 -8.35 -1.54 7.98
CA ARG A 286 -8.42 -0.08 8.05
C ARG A 286 -7.63 0.42 9.24
N PHE A 287 -6.81 1.43 9.04
CA PHE A 287 -5.99 2.09 10.05
C PHE A 287 -6.31 3.58 10.07
N ASP A 288 -6.16 4.21 11.23
CA ASP A 288 -6.21 5.66 11.32
C ASP A 288 -4.88 6.31 10.85
N LYS A 289 -4.84 7.64 10.86
CA LYS A 289 -3.66 8.43 10.47
C LYS A 289 -2.41 8.18 11.33
N ASP A 290 -2.60 7.65 12.54
CA ASP A 290 -1.56 7.37 13.53
C ASP A 290 -1.15 5.88 13.53
N GLY A 291 -1.70 5.07 12.61
CA GLY A 291 -1.35 3.68 12.42
C GLY A 291 -2.09 2.71 13.35
N GLN A 292 -3.13 3.16 14.05
CA GLN A 292 -3.95 2.28 14.89
C GLN A 292 -4.96 1.54 14.01
N ARG A 293 -5.03 0.21 14.14
CA ARG A 293 -6.00 -0.62 13.42
C ARG A 293 -7.40 -0.33 13.93
N LEU A 294 -8.27 0.17 13.06
CA LEU A 294 -9.66 0.51 13.39
C LEU A 294 -10.62 -0.67 13.17
N SER A 295 -10.44 -1.43 12.09
CA SER A 295 -11.32 -2.52 11.71
C SER A 295 -10.69 -3.44 10.68
N SER A 296 -11.31 -4.62 10.51
CA SER A 296 -10.92 -5.62 9.51
C SER A 296 -12.14 -6.21 8.84
N PHE A 297 -12.00 -6.49 7.55
CA PHE A 297 -13.08 -6.96 6.70
C PHE A 297 -12.59 -8.11 5.82
N ARG A 298 -13.49 -9.07 5.53
CA ARG A 298 -13.30 -10.01 4.43
C ARG A 298 -14.06 -9.53 3.21
N THR A 299 -13.40 -9.46 2.09
CA THR A 299 -13.97 -8.93 0.85
C THR A 299 -14.63 -10.02 0.01
N TYR A 300 -15.85 -9.76 -0.43
CA TYR A 300 -16.66 -10.69 -1.22
C TYR A 300 -17.26 -10.02 -2.45
N LEU A 301 -17.34 -10.77 -3.53
CA LEU A 301 -18.10 -10.41 -4.74
C LEU A 301 -19.62 -10.48 -4.50
N PRO A 302 -20.45 -9.85 -5.35
CA PRO A 302 -21.89 -9.83 -5.15
C PRO A 302 -22.55 -11.23 -5.09
N TYR A 303 -21.89 -12.25 -5.68
CA TYR A 303 -22.34 -13.65 -5.66
C TYR A 303 -21.66 -14.50 -4.59
N GLY A 304 -21.01 -13.89 -3.60
CA GLY A 304 -20.47 -14.54 -2.41
C GLY A 304 -19.07 -15.16 -2.57
N ALA A 305 -18.44 -15.09 -3.74
CA ALA A 305 -17.05 -15.50 -3.89
C ALA A 305 -16.10 -14.48 -3.20
N ARG A 306 -15.03 -14.97 -2.62
CA ARG A 306 -13.99 -14.11 -2.03
C ARG A 306 -13.28 -13.30 -3.11
N LEU A 307 -12.98 -12.05 -2.80
CA LEU A 307 -12.18 -11.16 -3.63
C LEU A 307 -10.82 -10.93 -2.95
N GLU A 308 -9.74 -11.10 -3.68
CA GLU A 308 -8.40 -10.70 -3.26
C GLU A 308 -8.07 -9.35 -3.89
N PRO A 309 -8.03 -8.25 -3.11
CA PRO A 309 -7.75 -6.93 -3.66
C PRO A 309 -6.34 -6.86 -4.26
N SER A 310 -6.22 -6.36 -5.48
CA SER A 310 -4.95 -6.00 -6.11
C SER A 310 -4.75 -4.48 -6.19
N GLN A 311 -5.83 -3.71 -6.00
CA GLN A 311 -5.84 -2.26 -5.97
C GLN A 311 -7.02 -1.73 -5.15
N ILE A 312 -6.83 -0.63 -4.44
CA ILE A 312 -7.86 0.03 -3.62
C ILE A 312 -7.84 1.53 -3.92
N LEU A 313 -8.94 2.05 -4.45
CA LEU A 313 -9.20 3.48 -4.53
C LEU A 313 -10.21 3.86 -3.45
N VAL A 314 -9.79 4.73 -2.53
CA VAL A 314 -10.64 5.18 -1.42
C VAL A 314 -11.33 6.48 -1.81
N GLU A 315 -12.65 6.47 -1.85
CA GLU A 315 -13.49 7.65 -2.06
C GLU A 315 -14.19 8.06 -0.74
N PRO A 316 -14.80 9.23 -0.68
CA PRO A 316 -15.43 9.70 0.57
C PRO A 316 -16.49 8.76 1.14
N ASP A 317 -17.30 8.14 0.26
CA ASP A 317 -18.48 7.35 0.61
C ASP A 317 -18.39 5.88 0.22
N ARG A 318 -17.35 5.47 -0.52
CA ARG A 318 -17.17 4.11 -1.01
C ARG A 318 -15.71 3.75 -1.24
N LEU A 319 -15.49 2.45 -1.46
CA LEU A 319 -14.22 1.91 -1.93
C LEU A 319 -14.43 1.35 -3.34
N LEU A 320 -13.49 1.61 -4.24
CA LEU A 320 -13.38 0.87 -5.49
C LEU A 320 -12.21 -0.12 -5.34
N ILE A 321 -12.53 -1.39 -5.37
CA ILE A 321 -11.54 -2.46 -5.21
C ILE A 321 -11.42 -3.21 -6.52
N GLY A 322 -10.21 -3.24 -7.04
CA GLY A 322 -9.85 -3.97 -8.23
C GLY A 322 -9.19 -5.30 -7.90
N ALA A 323 -9.46 -6.29 -8.74
CA ALA A 323 -8.79 -7.58 -8.72
C ALA A 323 -8.71 -8.14 -10.15
N ASP A 324 -7.53 -8.55 -10.57
CA ASP A 324 -7.32 -9.18 -11.88
C ASP A 324 -7.47 -10.71 -11.73
N PRO A 325 -8.27 -11.41 -12.52
CA PRO A 325 -9.04 -10.94 -13.70
C PRO A 325 -10.49 -10.53 -13.39
N GLN A 326 -10.93 -10.42 -12.14
CA GLN A 326 -12.33 -10.22 -11.77
C GLN A 326 -12.86 -8.83 -12.17
N GLY A 327 -11.99 -7.81 -12.23
CA GLY A 327 -12.35 -6.44 -12.57
C GLY A 327 -12.47 -5.52 -11.34
N ILE A 328 -13.22 -4.43 -11.50
CA ILE A 328 -13.34 -3.37 -10.49
C ILE A 328 -14.74 -3.39 -9.89
N TYR A 329 -14.82 -3.38 -8.57
CA TYR A 329 -16.08 -3.46 -7.83
C TYR A 329 -16.24 -2.30 -6.86
N GLU A 330 -17.47 -1.82 -6.75
CA GLU A 330 -17.89 -0.83 -5.76
C GLU A 330 -18.28 -1.53 -4.45
N PHE A 331 -17.68 -1.07 -3.35
CA PHE A 331 -17.99 -1.49 -1.99
C PHE A 331 -18.48 -0.30 -1.15
N PRO A 332 -19.38 -0.50 -0.19
CA PRO A 332 -19.70 0.55 0.77
C PRO A 332 -18.45 0.84 1.61
N LYS A 333 -18.16 2.10 1.89
CA LYS A 333 -17.15 2.45 2.88
C LYS A 333 -17.79 2.30 4.27
N PRO A 334 -17.27 1.39 5.12
CA PRO A 334 -17.82 1.20 6.45
C PRO A 334 -17.75 2.49 7.26
N GLU A 335 -18.84 2.82 7.92
CA GLU A 335 -18.88 3.95 8.84
C GLU A 335 -17.93 3.73 10.02
N LYS A 336 -17.48 4.82 10.65
CA LYS A 336 -16.74 4.72 11.91
C LYS A 336 -17.70 4.13 12.95
N LEU A 337 -17.31 3.01 13.56
CA LEU A 337 -18.05 2.54 14.72
C LEU A 337 -17.98 3.65 15.79
N PRO A 338 -19.10 4.05 16.41
CA PRO A 338 -19.05 4.98 17.52
C PRO A 338 -18.21 4.33 18.65
N HIS A 339 -17.24 5.08 19.14
CA HIS A 339 -16.37 4.70 20.27
C HIS A 339 -17.15 4.61 21.55
#